data_fdf6de8a2275e87ad2067703805d9e6d
#
_entry.id   fdf6de8a2275e87ad2067703805d9e6d
#
_cell.length_a   1.000
_cell.length_b   1.000
_cell.length_c   1.000
_cell.angle_alpha   90.00
_cell.angle_beta   90.00
_cell.angle_gamma   90.00
#
_symmetry.space_group_name_H-M   'P 1'
#
loop_
_entity.id
_entity.type
_entity.pdbx_description
1 polymer ?
#
loop_
_entity_poly.entity_id
_entity_poly.type
_entity_poly.pdbx_seq_one_letter_code
_entity_poly.pdbx_strand_id
1 'polypeptide(L)'
;MKRRSILTAVFMVMTVCFTLLFSPRALSFTGYEMGLNDKEYREIVFVSGKPTVFKGTVKETTRVRDNNEQVTLSYKLEGVSGSDNKLSRSVKLTTSIEKRGNQEVHVTTLDSLTESITIDGQQYKLVKDSVFFNGSKVIDHQTVIDYLTGNWHLKKVYEIGRGEGEVTVEMSGESDGYRNAWGEGETRAVQVVLQGEWISDDDPPDVSEWQGSARAVMNRALSRNLNYSESNPELISFSGGFVENRQEDQALKVTYDLPTVSGDTILDRARNRGEENLAYTSPPEVKRLFVKECKDLRGHWARRSIEALCGLGAFDIQGDYFYPGLAIRRGEYIKALMVIGDAVTEEEATTARRGRKEPVEEPIFLDVDNNHPYFKYIQTAYRKGIVQGNGAVFNPNSNLTRAEAISIMVKAMGLESLAPTPAYTTGYYDDAQIPLWAKDSVYVATNYGLIKGDLIGGNRLFRPLDIVTRAEAASLLDQFRVYLNQDFRRDRERIYRFP
;
A
#
# COMPACT_ATOMS: atom_id res chain seq x y z
N MET A 1 -16.61 -51.33 25.15
CA MET A 1 -16.03 -50.73 23.94
C MET A 1 -16.98 -49.68 23.35
N LYS A 2 -17.24 -48.53 23.98
CA LYS A 2 -18.07 -47.42 23.41
C LYS A 2 -17.77 -46.08 24.07
N ARG A 3 -16.50 -45.76 24.39
CA ARG A 3 -16.12 -44.44 24.96
C ARG A 3 -14.87 -43.80 24.35
N ARG A 4 -14.36 -44.31 23.21
CA ARG A 4 -13.14 -43.72 22.54
C ARG A 4 -13.41 -43.03 21.21
N SER A 5 -14.65 -42.94 20.73
CA SER A 5 -14.96 -42.33 19.43
C SER A 5 -15.53 -40.88 19.49
N ILE A 6 -15.73 -40.31 20.68
CA ILE A 6 -16.31 -38.97 20.82
C ILE A 6 -15.22 -37.90 21.04
N LEU A 7 -14.03 -38.27 21.54
CA LEU A 7 -12.94 -37.30 21.77
C LEU A 7 -12.16 -36.96 20.50
N THR A 8 -12.22 -37.78 19.45
CA THR A 8 -11.52 -37.52 18.18
C THR A 8 -12.33 -36.60 17.23
N ALA A 9 -13.64 -36.50 17.41
CA ALA A 9 -14.49 -35.67 16.57
C ALA A 9 -14.52 -34.19 17.01
N VAL A 10 -14.26 -33.90 18.30
CA VAL A 10 -14.24 -32.54 18.85
C VAL A 10 -12.91 -31.80 18.56
N PHE A 11 -11.81 -32.56 18.38
CA PHE A 11 -10.51 -31.97 18.03
C PHE A 11 -10.37 -31.64 16.54
N MET A 12 -11.20 -32.22 15.66
CA MET A 12 -11.15 -31.98 14.21
C MET A 12 -12.01 -30.80 13.75
N VAL A 13 -12.93 -30.33 14.57
CA VAL A 13 -13.78 -29.15 14.26
C VAL A 13 -13.13 -27.82 14.70
N MET A 14 -12.17 -27.87 15.64
CA MET A 14 -11.51 -26.66 16.15
C MET A 14 -10.28 -26.22 15.33
N THR A 15 -9.82 -27.05 14.37
CA THR A 15 -8.62 -26.75 13.55
C THR A 15 -8.98 -26.15 12.17
N VAL A 16 -10.26 -26.03 11.82
CA VAL A 16 -10.71 -25.49 10.52
C VAL A 16 -11.11 -24.01 10.57
N CYS A 17 -11.25 -23.42 11.74
CA CYS A 17 -11.65 -22.01 11.88
C CYS A 17 -10.48 -20.99 11.97
N PHE A 18 -9.21 -21.41 11.84
CA PHE A 18 -8.07 -20.51 12.05
C PHE A 18 -7.25 -20.17 10.81
N THR A 19 -7.69 -20.57 9.62
CA THR A 19 -6.93 -20.34 8.37
C THR A 19 -7.64 -19.41 7.37
N LEU A 20 -8.60 -18.60 7.80
CA LEU A 20 -9.34 -17.67 6.91
C LEU A 20 -9.08 -16.18 7.17
N LEU A 21 -8.00 -15.82 7.84
CA LEU A 21 -7.79 -14.41 8.24
C LEU A 21 -6.55 -13.70 7.69
N PHE A 22 -5.82 -14.25 6.74
CA PHE A 22 -4.71 -13.49 6.13
C PHE A 22 -4.61 -13.74 4.63
N SER A 23 -5.58 -13.29 3.86
CA SER A 23 -5.26 -12.72 2.55
C SER A 23 -4.85 -11.27 2.81
N PRO A 24 -3.70 -10.79 2.34
CA PRO A 24 -3.43 -9.37 2.32
C PRO A 24 -4.45 -8.75 1.38
N ARG A 25 -5.59 -8.29 1.92
CA ARG A 25 -6.51 -7.47 1.15
C ARG A 25 -5.71 -6.25 0.75
N ALA A 26 -5.52 -6.08 -0.55
CA ALA A 26 -5.01 -4.84 -1.07
C ALA A 26 -5.83 -3.72 -0.44
N LEU A 27 -5.14 -2.83 0.28
CA LEU A 27 -5.77 -1.69 0.90
C LEU A 27 -6.29 -0.80 -0.24
N SER A 28 -7.58 -0.77 -0.49
CA SER A 28 -8.23 0.16 -1.40
C SER A 28 -9.35 0.86 -0.66
N PHE A 29 -9.60 2.10 -1.00
CA PHE A 29 -10.81 2.77 -0.52
C PHE A 29 -12.03 1.97 -0.98
N THR A 30 -12.98 1.78 -0.08
CA THR A 30 -14.21 1.06 -0.39
C THR A 30 -15.07 1.91 -1.33
N GLY A 31 -15.15 1.53 -2.60
CA GLY A 31 -15.89 2.25 -3.61
C GLY A 31 -15.23 3.55 -4.10
N TYR A 32 -15.99 4.38 -4.81
CA TYR A 32 -15.56 5.65 -5.42
C TYR A 32 -16.17 6.88 -4.72
N GLU A 33 -16.85 6.67 -3.62
CA GLU A 33 -17.51 7.70 -2.83
C GLU A 33 -16.55 8.34 -1.82
N MET A 34 -16.94 9.47 -1.25
CA MET A 34 -16.17 10.20 -0.23
C MET A 34 -16.41 9.58 1.15
N GLY A 35 -15.84 8.40 1.39
CA GLY A 35 -16.04 7.67 2.63
C GLY A 35 -14.78 7.03 3.19
N LEU A 36 -14.77 6.83 4.50
CA LEU A 36 -13.75 6.13 5.25
C LEU A 36 -14.32 4.84 5.84
N ASN A 37 -13.52 3.78 5.81
CA ASN A 37 -13.87 2.50 6.41
C ASN A 37 -13.14 2.35 7.75
N ASP A 38 -13.88 2.57 8.83
CA ASP A 38 -13.49 2.33 10.21
C ASP A 38 -14.17 1.03 10.71
N LYS A 39 -14.41 0.91 11.99
CA LYS A 39 -15.34 -0.10 12.55
C LYS A 39 -16.72 0.00 11.93
N GLU A 40 -17.11 1.22 11.58
CA GLU A 40 -18.28 1.55 10.78
C GLU A 40 -17.82 2.39 9.57
N TYR A 41 -18.40 2.16 8.40
CA TYR A 41 -18.17 3.01 7.23
C TYR A 41 -18.85 4.37 7.45
N ARG A 42 -18.15 5.47 7.14
CA ARG A 42 -18.69 6.83 7.19
C ARG A 42 -18.50 7.52 5.86
N GLU A 43 -19.50 8.27 5.44
CA GLU A 43 -19.54 8.97 4.15
C GLU A 43 -20.20 10.33 4.29
N ILE A 44 -19.76 11.31 3.49
CA ILE A 44 -20.36 12.64 3.40
C ILE A 44 -21.08 12.77 2.07
N VAL A 45 -22.35 13.15 2.11
CA VAL A 45 -23.23 13.28 0.96
C VAL A 45 -23.78 14.71 0.87
N PHE A 46 -23.97 15.24 -0.33
CA PHE A 46 -24.36 16.64 -0.59
C PHE A 46 -25.62 16.80 -1.42
N VAL A 47 -26.35 15.75 -1.74
CA VAL A 47 -27.52 15.76 -2.64
C VAL A 47 -28.65 16.71 -2.20
N SER A 48 -28.72 17.02 -0.90
CA SER A 48 -29.70 17.96 -0.35
C SER A 48 -29.26 19.43 -0.36
N GLY A 49 -28.10 19.77 -0.98
CA GLY A 49 -27.51 21.09 -0.84
C GLY A 49 -26.89 21.37 0.53
N LYS A 50 -26.85 20.36 1.41
CA LYS A 50 -26.20 20.42 2.73
C LYS A 50 -25.25 19.24 2.91
N PRO A 51 -24.12 19.40 3.65
CA PRO A 51 -23.31 18.27 4.04
C PRO A 51 -24.06 17.38 5.02
N THR A 52 -24.26 16.12 4.65
CA THR A 52 -24.90 15.12 5.53
C THR A 52 -23.98 13.95 5.73
N VAL A 53 -23.61 13.66 6.98
CA VAL A 53 -22.73 12.56 7.34
C VAL A 53 -23.57 11.32 7.62
N PHE A 54 -23.28 10.24 6.91
CA PHE A 54 -23.85 8.92 7.11
C PHE A 54 -22.82 7.97 7.71
N LYS A 55 -23.28 6.99 8.50
CA LYS A 55 -22.48 5.91 9.06
C LYS A 55 -23.21 4.57 8.98
N GLY A 56 -22.48 3.47 8.91
CA GLY A 56 -23.10 2.14 8.94
C GLY A 56 -22.19 1.05 8.37
N THR A 57 -22.80 0.08 7.71
CA THR A 57 -22.08 -1.11 7.22
C THR A 57 -21.97 -1.14 5.71
N VAL A 58 -20.81 -1.59 5.23
CA VAL A 58 -20.57 -1.95 3.83
C VAL A 58 -20.21 -3.43 3.76
N LYS A 59 -20.89 -4.17 2.90
CA LYS A 59 -20.56 -5.55 2.58
C LYS A 59 -19.94 -5.60 1.19
N GLU A 60 -18.76 -6.18 1.10
CA GLU A 60 -18.04 -6.39 -0.15
C GLU A 60 -18.04 -7.88 -0.49
N THR A 61 -18.24 -8.17 -1.76
CA THR A 61 -18.09 -9.51 -2.33
C THR A 61 -17.29 -9.40 -3.62
N THR A 62 -16.14 -10.05 -3.67
CA THR A 62 -15.26 -10.05 -4.83
C THR A 62 -15.25 -11.42 -5.49
N ARG A 63 -15.32 -11.46 -6.81
CA ARG A 63 -15.18 -12.67 -7.64
C ARG A 63 -14.16 -12.41 -8.73
N VAL A 64 -13.14 -13.26 -8.80
CA VAL A 64 -12.12 -13.18 -9.85
C VAL A 64 -12.33 -14.33 -10.83
N ARG A 65 -12.37 -14.02 -12.12
CA ARG A 65 -12.40 -15.01 -13.21
C ARG A 65 -11.46 -14.55 -14.31
N ASP A 66 -10.48 -15.38 -14.62
CA ASP A 66 -9.43 -15.05 -15.59
C ASP A 66 -8.78 -13.71 -15.27
N ASN A 67 -8.85 -12.74 -16.19
CA ASN A 67 -8.32 -11.39 -16.03
C ASN A 67 -9.39 -10.37 -15.61
N ASN A 68 -10.54 -10.81 -15.14
CA ASN A 68 -11.63 -9.93 -14.71
C ASN A 68 -11.90 -10.11 -13.22
N GLU A 69 -12.03 -8.98 -12.52
CA GLU A 69 -12.46 -8.91 -11.13
C GLU A 69 -13.84 -8.26 -11.07
N GLN A 70 -14.79 -8.92 -10.46
CA GLN A 70 -16.13 -8.39 -10.22
C GLN A 70 -16.31 -8.12 -8.73
N VAL A 71 -16.60 -6.86 -8.39
CA VAL A 71 -16.83 -6.40 -7.01
C VAL A 71 -18.28 -5.99 -6.86
N THR A 72 -18.93 -6.47 -5.81
CA THR A 72 -20.26 -6.03 -5.39
C THR A 72 -20.18 -5.41 -4.01
N LEU A 73 -20.60 -4.16 -3.89
CA LEU A 73 -20.65 -3.38 -2.65
C LEU A 73 -22.11 -3.12 -2.28
N SER A 74 -22.46 -3.38 -1.02
CA SER A 74 -23.80 -3.12 -0.48
C SER A 74 -23.69 -2.27 0.78
N TYR A 75 -24.27 -1.07 0.73
CA TYR A 75 -24.23 -0.07 1.80
C TYR A 75 -25.58 0.00 2.51
N LYS A 76 -25.54 0.05 3.85
CA LYS A 76 -26.70 0.36 4.71
C LYS A 76 -26.22 1.35 5.74
N LEU A 77 -26.58 2.61 5.55
CA LEU A 77 -26.08 3.71 6.35
C LEU A 77 -27.25 4.51 6.95
N GLU A 78 -27.00 5.07 8.15
CA GLU A 78 -27.90 5.95 8.88
C GLU A 78 -27.23 7.30 9.11
N GLY A 79 -27.99 8.37 9.15
CA GLY A 79 -27.47 9.71 9.42
C GLY A 79 -26.88 9.83 10.82
N VAL A 80 -25.73 10.50 10.93
CA VAL A 80 -25.14 10.80 12.24
C VAL A 80 -25.98 11.82 13.00
N SER A 81 -26.58 12.77 12.27
CA SER A 81 -27.51 13.78 12.81
C SER A 81 -28.88 13.53 12.18
N GLY A 82 -29.88 13.15 12.99
CA GLY A 82 -31.24 12.84 12.54
C GLY A 82 -31.48 11.33 12.35
N SER A 83 -32.35 10.77 13.16
CA SER A 83 -32.64 9.32 13.20
C SER A 83 -33.33 8.79 11.93
N ASP A 84 -33.91 9.68 11.11
CA ASP A 84 -34.68 9.31 9.93
C ASP A 84 -33.88 9.40 8.62
N ASN A 85 -32.63 9.92 8.69
CA ASN A 85 -31.73 9.98 7.54
C ASN A 85 -31.19 8.58 7.24
N LYS A 86 -31.37 8.10 6.00
CA LYS A 86 -30.98 6.76 5.58
C LYS A 86 -30.37 6.77 4.19
N LEU A 87 -29.36 5.93 3.97
CA LEU A 87 -28.77 5.67 2.67
C LEU A 87 -28.67 4.17 2.44
N SER A 88 -29.23 3.71 1.32
CA SER A 88 -29.09 2.33 0.85
C SER A 88 -28.54 2.35 -0.56
N ARG A 89 -27.40 1.67 -0.80
CA ARG A 89 -26.74 1.63 -2.09
C ARG A 89 -26.27 0.22 -2.39
N SER A 90 -26.42 -0.21 -3.65
CA SER A 90 -25.79 -1.42 -4.17
C SER A 90 -25.08 -1.10 -5.48
N VAL A 91 -23.77 -1.38 -5.52
CA VAL A 91 -22.88 -1.12 -6.65
C VAL A 91 -22.27 -2.43 -7.11
N LYS A 92 -22.30 -2.67 -8.42
CA LYS A 92 -21.60 -3.79 -9.03
C LYS A 92 -20.66 -3.26 -10.11
N LEU A 93 -19.38 -3.59 -9.96
CA LEU A 93 -18.30 -3.15 -10.83
C LEU A 93 -17.60 -4.35 -11.44
N THR A 94 -17.17 -4.23 -12.68
CA THR A 94 -16.27 -5.18 -13.34
C THR A 94 -14.99 -4.47 -13.75
N THR A 95 -13.86 -5.00 -13.29
CA THR A 95 -12.52 -4.52 -13.63
C THR A 95 -11.84 -5.53 -14.54
N SER A 96 -11.44 -5.12 -15.73
CA SER A 96 -10.55 -5.89 -16.60
C SER A 96 -9.10 -5.56 -16.27
N ILE A 97 -8.25 -6.59 -16.17
CA ILE A 97 -6.84 -6.45 -15.81
C ILE A 97 -5.99 -6.88 -17.02
N GLU A 98 -5.21 -5.95 -17.54
CA GLU A 98 -4.24 -6.21 -18.62
C GLU A 98 -2.83 -6.10 -18.07
N LYS A 99 -2.00 -7.13 -18.30
CA LYS A 99 -0.60 -7.15 -17.89
C LYS A 99 0.30 -6.72 -19.04
N ARG A 100 1.13 -5.70 -18.81
CA ARG A 100 2.09 -5.13 -19.78
C ARG A 100 3.48 -5.05 -19.16
N GLY A 101 4.27 -6.10 -19.29
CA GLY A 101 5.58 -6.17 -18.63
C GLY A 101 5.45 -6.11 -17.11
N ASN A 102 6.02 -5.08 -16.49
CA ASN A 102 5.92 -4.84 -15.05
C ASN A 102 4.66 -4.07 -14.65
N GLN A 103 3.80 -3.70 -15.60
CA GLN A 103 2.61 -2.92 -15.31
C GLN A 103 1.34 -3.75 -15.44
N GLU A 104 0.40 -3.51 -14.53
CA GLU A 104 -0.99 -3.94 -14.66
C GLU A 104 -1.88 -2.72 -14.90
N VAL A 105 -2.66 -2.77 -15.97
CA VAL A 105 -3.66 -1.74 -16.29
C VAL A 105 -5.03 -2.29 -15.94
N HIS A 106 -5.69 -1.65 -15.00
CA HIS A 106 -7.02 -1.98 -14.52
C HIS A 106 -8.02 -0.99 -15.14
N VAL A 107 -9.00 -1.48 -15.87
CA VAL A 107 -10.10 -0.68 -16.40
C VAL A 107 -11.38 -1.13 -15.74
N THR A 108 -12.03 -0.23 -15.00
CA THR A 108 -13.24 -0.52 -14.23
C THR A 108 -14.45 0.10 -14.88
N THR A 109 -15.48 -0.71 -15.07
CA THR A 109 -16.78 -0.31 -15.60
C THR A 109 -17.90 -0.63 -14.60
N LEU A 110 -19.00 0.09 -14.68
CA LEU A 110 -20.18 -0.11 -13.86
C LEU A 110 -21.14 -1.10 -14.52
N ASP A 111 -21.42 -2.20 -13.84
CA ASP A 111 -22.46 -3.16 -14.29
C ASP A 111 -23.86 -2.70 -13.84
N SER A 112 -23.96 -2.25 -12.59
CA SER A 112 -25.21 -1.71 -12.03
C SER A 112 -24.97 -0.85 -10.79
N LEU A 113 -25.82 0.17 -10.61
CA LEU A 113 -25.93 0.98 -9.41
C LEU A 113 -27.40 1.21 -9.07
N THR A 114 -27.75 0.95 -7.82
CA THR A 114 -29.05 1.36 -7.25
C THR A 114 -28.76 2.11 -5.97
N GLU A 115 -29.44 3.24 -5.78
CA GLU A 115 -29.27 4.08 -4.61
C GLU A 115 -30.57 4.78 -4.23
N SER A 116 -30.83 4.87 -2.94
CA SER A 116 -31.91 5.65 -2.35
C SER A 116 -31.38 6.32 -1.08
N ILE A 117 -31.58 7.62 -0.98
CA ILE A 117 -31.16 8.46 0.12
C ILE A 117 -32.38 9.17 0.67
N THR A 118 -32.52 9.19 1.99
CA THR A 118 -33.54 10.01 2.69
C THR A 118 -32.81 10.98 3.60
N ILE A 119 -33.08 12.27 3.49
CA ILE A 119 -32.52 13.35 4.31
C ILE A 119 -33.66 14.27 4.72
N ASP A 120 -33.81 14.47 6.03
CA ASP A 120 -34.82 15.36 6.61
C ASP A 120 -36.25 15.09 6.10
N GLY A 121 -36.58 13.79 5.89
CA GLY A 121 -37.85 13.34 5.34
C GLY A 121 -37.96 13.35 3.81
N GLN A 122 -37.05 14.03 3.12
CA GLN A 122 -37.01 14.09 1.65
C GLN A 122 -36.29 12.88 1.07
N GLN A 123 -36.88 12.25 0.05
CA GLN A 123 -36.31 11.12 -0.66
C GLN A 123 -35.58 11.58 -1.91
N TYR A 124 -34.35 11.09 -2.09
CA TYR A 124 -33.53 11.22 -3.32
C TYR A 124 -33.32 9.83 -3.87
N LYS A 125 -33.91 9.55 -5.04
CA LYS A 125 -33.87 8.24 -5.67
C LYS A 125 -33.08 8.31 -6.97
N LEU A 126 -32.10 7.44 -7.10
CA LEU A 126 -31.30 7.37 -8.32
C LEU A 126 -32.19 7.05 -9.53
N VAL A 127 -32.13 7.89 -10.57
CA VAL A 127 -32.84 7.70 -11.82
C VAL A 127 -32.19 6.53 -12.57
N LYS A 128 -33.01 5.59 -13.01
CA LYS A 128 -32.53 4.44 -13.75
C LYS A 128 -31.92 4.90 -15.08
N ASP A 129 -30.79 4.27 -15.44
CA ASP A 129 -30.05 4.54 -16.69
C ASP A 129 -29.44 5.96 -16.83
N SER A 130 -29.42 6.75 -15.73
CA SER A 130 -28.77 8.08 -15.67
C SER A 130 -27.36 8.05 -15.13
N VAL A 131 -26.83 6.87 -14.85
CA VAL A 131 -25.52 6.69 -14.24
C VAL A 131 -24.47 6.46 -15.32
N PHE A 132 -23.40 7.24 -15.23
CA PHE A 132 -22.20 7.02 -16.01
C PHE A 132 -21.01 6.81 -15.06
N PHE A 133 -20.21 5.77 -15.32
CA PHE A 133 -18.98 5.53 -14.57
C PHE A 133 -17.91 4.95 -15.49
N ASN A 134 -16.70 5.47 -15.36
CA ASN A 134 -15.51 4.84 -15.86
C ASN A 134 -14.37 5.07 -14.86
N GLY A 135 -13.44 4.13 -14.79
CA GLY A 135 -12.26 4.26 -13.95
C GLY A 135 -11.09 3.49 -14.53
N SER A 136 -9.89 4.00 -14.29
CA SER A 136 -8.66 3.30 -14.64
C SER A 136 -7.65 3.40 -13.50
N LYS A 137 -6.83 2.37 -13.35
CA LYS A 137 -5.73 2.33 -12.40
C LYS A 137 -4.56 1.60 -13.06
N VAL A 138 -3.37 2.16 -12.92
CA VAL A 138 -2.13 1.51 -13.32
C VAL A 138 -1.36 1.15 -12.07
N ILE A 139 -0.87 -0.08 -12.01
CA ILE A 139 0.04 -0.56 -10.98
C ILE A 139 1.35 -0.89 -11.67
N ASP A 140 2.42 -0.21 -11.27
CA ASP A 140 3.79 -0.48 -11.73
C ASP A 140 4.51 -1.28 -10.65
N HIS A 141 4.74 -2.57 -10.95
CA HIS A 141 5.36 -3.52 -10.05
C HIS A 141 6.87 -3.44 -10.14
N GLN A 142 7.49 -2.83 -9.16
CA GLN A 142 8.92 -2.99 -8.92
C GLN A 142 9.15 -4.13 -7.92
N THR A 143 10.39 -4.54 -7.68
CA THR A 143 10.61 -5.74 -6.87
C THR A 143 10.19 -5.62 -5.43
N VAL A 144 10.45 -4.46 -4.82
CA VAL A 144 10.17 -4.21 -3.39
C VAL A 144 9.12 -3.11 -3.19
N ILE A 145 8.63 -2.50 -4.25
CA ILE A 145 7.62 -1.43 -4.21
C ILE A 145 6.68 -1.58 -5.40
N ASP A 146 5.40 -1.40 -5.18
CA ASP A 146 4.41 -1.12 -6.22
C ASP A 146 4.07 0.37 -6.20
N TYR A 147 3.99 0.98 -7.37
CA TYR A 147 3.49 2.34 -7.57
C TYR A 147 2.09 2.29 -8.17
N LEU A 148 1.21 3.13 -7.67
CA LEU A 148 -0.20 3.12 -8.01
C LEU A 148 -0.60 4.52 -8.50
N THR A 149 -1.27 4.60 -9.63
CA THR A 149 -1.92 5.82 -10.10
C THR A 149 -3.23 5.47 -10.77
N GLY A 150 -4.23 6.33 -10.64
CA GLY A 150 -5.54 6.07 -11.21
C GLY A 150 -6.39 7.32 -11.31
N ASN A 151 -7.42 7.22 -12.16
CA ASN A 151 -8.45 8.24 -12.28
C ASN A 151 -9.82 7.60 -12.48
N TRP A 152 -10.86 8.35 -12.19
CA TRP A 152 -12.23 7.91 -12.39
C TRP A 152 -13.19 9.08 -12.54
N HIS A 153 -14.30 8.82 -13.18
CA HIS A 153 -15.40 9.75 -13.37
C HIS A 153 -16.73 9.06 -13.12
N LEU A 154 -17.62 9.71 -12.35
CA LEU A 154 -18.93 9.20 -11.98
C LEU A 154 -19.95 10.33 -12.13
N LYS A 155 -21.03 10.07 -12.83
CA LYS A 155 -22.22 10.94 -12.89
C LYS A 155 -23.45 10.19 -12.42
N LYS A 156 -24.26 10.82 -11.58
CA LYS A 156 -25.51 10.30 -11.03
C LYS A 156 -26.58 11.38 -11.11
N VAL A 157 -27.81 10.98 -11.39
CA VAL A 157 -28.97 11.86 -11.37
C VAL A 157 -29.99 11.30 -10.38
N TYR A 158 -30.49 12.13 -9.51
CA TYR A 158 -31.50 11.76 -8.51
C TYR A 158 -32.78 12.54 -8.74
N GLU A 159 -33.92 11.84 -8.74
CA GLU A 159 -35.24 12.42 -8.61
C GLU A 159 -35.50 12.77 -7.14
N ILE A 160 -36.01 13.96 -6.89
CA ILE A 160 -36.42 14.44 -5.57
C ILE A 160 -37.89 14.14 -5.37
N GLY A 161 -38.26 13.46 -4.29
CA GLY A 161 -39.64 13.18 -3.93
C GLY A 161 -40.42 12.42 -5.01
N ARG A 162 -41.53 12.97 -5.42
CA ARG A 162 -42.38 12.47 -6.53
C ARG A 162 -42.50 13.50 -7.65
N GLY A 163 -41.36 13.85 -8.26
CA GLY A 163 -41.33 14.89 -9.29
C GLY A 163 -41.14 16.30 -8.74
N GLU A 164 -40.65 16.45 -7.53
CA GLU A 164 -40.39 17.72 -6.85
C GLU A 164 -39.06 18.36 -7.31
N GLY A 165 -38.35 17.70 -8.22
CA GLY A 165 -37.08 18.18 -8.78
C GLY A 165 -36.08 17.09 -9.09
N GLU A 166 -34.89 17.53 -9.46
CA GLU A 166 -33.79 16.66 -9.83
C GLU A 166 -32.43 17.18 -9.28
N VAL A 167 -31.53 16.28 -8.95
CA VAL A 167 -30.14 16.63 -8.60
C VAL A 167 -29.17 15.79 -9.42
N THR A 168 -28.35 16.46 -10.19
CA THR A 168 -27.19 15.86 -10.86
C THR A 168 -25.96 15.99 -9.97
N VAL A 169 -25.27 14.88 -9.75
CA VAL A 169 -24.00 14.79 -9.01
C VAL A 169 -22.94 14.26 -9.97
N GLU A 170 -21.92 15.08 -10.24
CA GLU A 170 -20.78 14.71 -11.06
C GLU A 170 -19.51 14.70 -10.21
N MET A 171 -18.78 13.59 -10.25
CA MET A 171 -17.59 13.37 -9.44
C MET A 171 -16.44 12.97 -10.36
N SER A 172 -15.29 13.60 -10.19
CA SER A 172 -14.03 13.17 -10.81
C SER A 172 -12.96 12.97 -9.73
N GLY A 173 -12.23 11.88 -9.83
CA GLY A 173 -11.22 11.52 -8.84
C GLY A 173 -9.90 11.12 -9.48
N GLU A 174 -8.84 11.45 -8.78
CA GLU A 174 -7.46 11.00 -9.06
C GLU A 174 -6.92 10.30 -7.82
N SER A 175 -6.14 9.26 -8.02
CA SER A 175 -5.47 8.56 -6.92
C SER A 175 -4.01 8.30 -7.26
N ASP A 176 -3.15 8.49 -6.26
CA ASP A 176 -1.73 8.15 -6.30
C ASP A 176 -1.36 7.39 -5.05
N GLY A 177 -0.52 6.37 -5.21
CA GLY A 177 -0.16 5.52 -4.10
C GLY A 177 1.14 4.76 -4.30
N TYR A 178 1.52 4.08 -3.24
CA TYR A 178 2.60 3.11 -3.23
C TYR A 178 2.27 2.00 -2.23
N ARG A 179 2.89 0.85 -2.45
CA ARG A 179 2.84 -0.28 -1.52
C ARG A 179 4.21 -0.95 -1.47
N ASN A 180 4.72 -1.15 -0.25
CA ASN A 180 5.92 -1.93 0.01
C ASN A 180 5.75 -2.74 1.31
N ALA A 181 6.74 -3.53 1.69
CA ALA A 181 6.69 -4.37 2.89
C ALA A 181 6.55 -3.59 4.22
N TRP A 182 6.89 -2.31 4.24
CA TRP A 182 6.98 -1.47 5.45
C TRP A 182 5.93 -0.38 5.50
N GLY A 183 5.22 -0.18 4.41
CA GLY A 183 4.18 0.81 4.37
C GLY A 183 3.37 0.78 3.09
N GLU A 184 2.18 1.29 3.18
CA GLU A 184 1.30 1.54 2.07
C GLU A 184 0.71 2.92 2.24
N GLY A 185 0.59 3.67 1.15
CA GLY A 185 -0.05 4.96 1.15
C GLY A 185 -0.83 5.17 -0.13
N GLU A 186 -2.07 5.61 -0.01
CA GLU A 186 -2.87 6.08 -1.14
C GLU A 186 -3.47 7.43 -0.79
N THR A 187 -3.33 8.39 -1.69
CA THR A 187 -4.00 9.68 -1.64
C THR A 187 -4.98 9.74 -2.78
N ARG A 188 -6.22 10.13 -2.49
CA ARG A 188 -7.26 10.31 -3.48
C ARG A 188 -7.79 11.74 -3.39
N ALA A 189 -7.75 12.48 -4.49
CA ALA A 189 -8.37 13.79 -4.63
C ALA A 189 -9.65 13.64 -5.45
N VAL A 190 -10.76 14.17 -4.93
CA VAL A 190 -12.07 14.09 -5.58
C VAL A 190 -12.65 15.48 -5.72
N GLN A 191 -13.14 15.81 -6.91
CA GLN A 191 -13.92 17.00 -7.17
C GLN A 191 -15.38 16.58 -7.39
N VAL A 192 -16.31 17.32 -6.79
CA VAL A 192 -17.75 17.11 -6.89
C VAL A 192 -18.40 18.38 -7.39
N VAL A 193 -19.22 18.25 -8.41
CA VAL A 193 -20.09 19.30 -8.93
C VAL A 193 -21.53 18.85 -8.76
N LEU A 194 -22.35 19.73 -8.23
CA LEU A 194 -23.76 19.51 -7.97
C LEU A 194 -24.59 20.53 -8.76
N GLN A 195 -25.62 20.06 -9.41
CA GLN A 195 -26.61 20.89 -10.08
C GLN A 195 -27.97 20.36 -9.66
N GLY A 196 -28.76 21.20 -9.04
CA GLY A 196 -30.08 20.84 -8.55
C GLY A 196 -31.16 21.75 -9.09
N GLU A 197 -32.32 21.18 -9.28
CA GLU A 197 -33.53 21.84 -9.65
C GLU A 197 -34.62 21.43 -8.66
N TRP A 198 -35.35 22.39 -8.13
CA TRP A 198 -36.47 22.18 -7.22
C TRP A 198 -37.71 22.79 -7.84
N ILE A 199 -38.81 22.05 -7.88
CA ILE A 199 -40.09 22.43 -8.44
C ILE A 199 -41.08 22.61 -7.28
N SER A 200 -41.64 23.82 -7.09
CA SER A 200 -42.63 24.07 -6.03
C SER A 200 -44.00 23.44 -6.39
N ASP A 201 -44.79 23.19 -5.32
CA ASP A 201 -46.18 22.73 -5.47
C ASP A 201 -47.18 23.86 -5.85
N ASP A 202 -46.70 25.07 -6.17
CA ASP A 202 -47.52 26.22 -6.54
C ASP A 202 -48.15 26.04 -7.92
N ASP A 203 -49.22 26.76 -8.21
CA ASP A 203 -49.85 26.80 -9.52
C ASP A 203 -49.82 28.24 -10.08
N PRO A 204 -48.99 28.57 -11.08
CA PRO A 204 -48.01 27.70 -11.77
C PRO A 204 -46.79 27.36 -10.91
N PRO A 205 -46.19 26.19 -11.13
CA PRO A 205 -45.01 25.78 -10.36
C PRO A 205 -43.82 26.74 -10.60
N ASP A 206 -43.15 27.12 -9.53
CA ASP A 206 -41.89 27.86 -9.58
C ASP A 206 -40.71 26.87 -9.59
N VAL A 207 -39.72 27.14 -10.44
CA VAL A 207 -38.53 26.31 -10.62
C VAL A 207 -37.33 27.07 -10.07
N SER A 208 -36.70 26.51 -9.03
CA SER A 208 -35.49 27.04 -8.43
C SER A 208 -34.29 26.19 -8.81
N GLU A 209 -33.34 26.77 -9.53
CA GLU A 209 -32.06 26.12 -9.83
C GLU A 209 -30.99 26.50 -8.82
N TRP A 210 -30.11 25.55 -8.52
CA TRP A 210 -28.97 25.79 -7.65
C TRP A 210 -27.72 24.99 -8.10
N GLN A 211 -26.56 25.49 -7.70
CA GLN A 211 -25.29 24.84 -7.98
C GLN A 211 -24.45 24.74 -6.71
N GLY A 212 -23.72 23.66 -6.59
CA GLY A 212 -22.79 23.40 -5.49
C GLY A 212 -21.52 22.73 -5.94
N SER A 213 -20.49 22.82 -5.13
CA SER A 213 -19.26 22.08 -5.34
C SER A 213 -18.66 21.61 -4.03
N ALA A 214 -17.92 20.51 -4.11
CA ALA A 214 -17.09 20.05 -3.00
C ALA A 214 -15.76 19.51 -3.54
N ARG A 215 -14.74 19.59 -2.69
CA ARG A 215 -13.43 18.99 -2.95
C ARG A 215 -13.04 18.15 -1.75
N ALA A 216 -12.79 16.87 -1.99
CA ALA A 216 -12.35 15.94 -0.96
C ALA A 216 -10.88 15.52 -1.20
N VAL A 217 -10.13 15.38 -0.11
CA VAL A 217 -8.83 14.73 -0.11
C VAL A 217 -8.88 13.61 0.91
N MET A 218 -8.70 12.39 0.44
CA MET A 218 -8.65 11.19 1.27
C MET A 218 -7.23 10.66 1.30
N ASN A 219 -6.72 10.42 2.51
CA ASN A 219 -5.43 9.79 2.72
C ASN A 219 -5.65 8.49 3.48
N ARG A 220 -5.02 7.43 3.02
CA ARG A 220 -4.93 6.17 3.72
C ARG A 220 -3.47 5.77 3.81
N ALA A 221 -3.02 5.41 4.98
CA ALA A 221 -1.66 4.97 5.22
C ALA A 221 -1.66 3.74 6.12
N LEU A 222 -0.91 2.72 5.74
CA LEU A 222 -0.53 1.62 6.60
C LEU A 222 0.95 1.78 6.91
N SER A 223 1.30 1.76 8.19
CA SER A 223 2.69 1.78 8.65
C SER A 223 3.03 0.49 9.37
N ARG A 224 4.26 0.00 9.16
CA ARG A 224 4.85 -1.14 9.84
C ARG A 224 6.16 -0.70 10.48
N ASN A 225 6.13 -0.46 11.79
CA ASN A 225 7.27 0.07 12.54
C ASN A 225 7.95 -1.03 13.34
N LEU A 226 9.27 -0.99 13.39
CA LEU A 226 10.09 -1.91 14.18
C LEU A 226 10.82 -1.15 15.28
N ASN A 227 10.45 -1.40 16.54
CA ASN A 227 11.02 -0.73 17.71
C ASN A 227 11.71 -1.74 18.61
N TYR A 228 12.89 -1.38 19.12
CA TYR A 228 13.58 -2.20 20.13
C TYR A 228 12.94 -1.97 21.50
N SER A 229 12.66 -3.07 22.20
CA SER A 229 12.18 -3.05 23.59
C SER A 229 13.13 -3.86 24.47
N GLU A 230 13.67 -3.26 25.52
CA GLU A 230 14.58 -3.94 26.46
C GLU A 230 13.82 -4.88 27.39
N SER A 231 12.60 -4.53 27.75
CA SER A 231 11.72 -5.36 28.58
C SER A 231 10.27 -5.10 28.24
N ASN A 232 9.45 -6.13 28.34
CA ASN A 232 8.00 -5.96 28.32
C ASN A 232 7.45 -6.44 29.66
N PRO A 233 6.96 -5.53 30.53
CA PRO A 233 6.44 -5.88 31.84
C PRO A 233 5.24 -6.83 31.80
N GLU A 234 4.52 -6.91 30.69
CA GLU A 234 3.39 -7.82 30.50
C GLU A 234 3.81 -9.26 30.16
N LEU A 235 5.09 -9.50 29.84
CA LEU A 235 5.61 -10.80 29.46
C LEU A 235 6.91 -11.11 30.21
N ILE A 236 6.81 -11.90 31.25
CA ILE A 236 7.92 -12.35 32.09
C ILE A 236 9.04 -13.07 31.31
N SER A 237 8.73 -13.63 30.12
CA SER A 237 9.67 -14.37 29.27
C SER A 237 10.33 -13.54 28.17
N PHE A 238 10.03 -12.23 28.02
CA PHE A 238 10.61 -11.39 26.99
C PHE A 238 11.86 -10.66 27.53
N SER A 239 13.02 -11.18 27.21
CA SER A 239 14.32 -10.68 27.65
C SER A 239 14.94 -9.61 26.75
N GLY A 240 14.12 -8.83 26.05
CA GLY A 240 14.53 -7.85 25.05
C GLY A 240 14.44 -8.36 23.62
N GLY A 241 14.25 -7.44 22.68
CA GLY A 241 14.12 -7.75 21.25
C GLY A 241 13.34 -6.67 20.51
N PHE A 242 12.93 -6.99 19.29
CA PHE A 242 12.14 -6.06 18.48
C PHE A 242 10.64 -6.32 18.58
N VAL A 243 9.90 -5.23 18.58
CA VAL A 243 8.44 -5.22 18.52
C VAL A 243 8.06 -4.58 17.20
N GLU A 244 7.38 -5.33 16.35
CA GLU A 244 6.78 -4.86 15.12
C GLU A 244 5.37 -4.36 15.45
N ASN A 245 5.10 -3.10 15.13
CA ASN A 245 3.78 -2.47 15.22
C ASN A 245 3.27 -2.18 13.82
N ARG A 246 2.07 -2.67 13.52
CA ARG A 246 1.37 -2.37 12.27
C ARG A 246 0.13 -1.56 12.60
N GLN A 247 -0.04 -0.41 11.92
CA GLN A 247 -1.14 0.52 12.18
C GLN A 247 -1.63 1.15 10.89
N GLU A 248 -2.95 1.31 10.79
CA GLU A 248 -3.61 1.98 9.69
C GLU A 248 -4.17 3.32 10.13
N ASP A 249 -3.88 4.36 9.35
CA ASP A 249 -4.42 5.70 9.49
C ASP A 249 -5.23 6.07 8.25
N GLN A 250 -6.41 6.63 8.45
CA GLN A 250 -7.26 7.17 7.38
C GLN A 250 -7.69 8.59 7.76
N ALA A 251 -7.71 9.48 6.78
CA ALA A 251 -8.20 10.84 6.94
C ALA A 251 -8.96 11.26 5.68
N LEU A 252 -10.10 11.92 5.86
CA LEU A 252 -10.88 12.57 4.82
C LEU A 252 -11.09 14.02 5.22
N LYS A 253 -10.64 14.93 4.38
CA LYS A 253 -10.95 16.36 4.46
C LYS A 253 -11.79 16.75 3.26
N VAL A 254 -12.96 17.34 3.52
CA VAL A 254 -13.85 17.84 2.48
C VAL A 254 -14.07 19.33 2.71
N THR A 255 -13.85 20.13 1.67
CA THR A 255 -14.24 21.54 1.60
C THR A 255 -15.41 21.68 0.64
N TYR A 256 -16.39 22.49 0.97
CA TYR A 256 -17.58 22.65 0.14
C TYR A 256 -18.00 24.13 0.00
N ASP A 257 -18.69 24.39 -1.12
CA ASP A 257 -19.37 25.65 -1.43
C ASP A 257 -20.76 25.28 -1.98
N LEU A 258 -21.77 25.38 -1.13
CA LEU A 258 -23.13 24.93 -1.37
C LEU A 258 -24.11 26.12 -1.30
N PRO A 259 -25.33 25.99 -1.83
CA PRO A 259 -26.38 26.98 -1.57
C PRO A 259 -26.78 27.00 -0.09
N THR A 260 -27.38 28.08 0.37
CA THR A 260 -28.01 28.11 1.68
C THR A 260 -29.44 27.60 1.55
N VAL A 261 -29.75 26.54 2.30
CA VAL A 261 -31.10 25.94 2.37
C VAL A 261 -31.78 26.41 3.63
N SER A 262 -32.94 27.10 3.49
CA SER A 262 -33.76 27.57 4.61
C SER A 262 -35.20 27.06 4.47
N GLY A 263 -35.57 26.06 5.30
CA GLY A 263 -36.82 25.30 5.11
C GLY A 263 -36.82 24.60 3.76
N ASP A 264 -37.88 24.76 3.00
CA ASP A 264 -38.06 24.18 1.67
C ASP A 264 -37.51 25.10 0.54
N THR A 265 -36.86 26.22 0.89
CA THR A 265 -36.34 27.18 -0.07
C THR A 265 -34.83 27.09 -0.20
N ILE A 266 -34.34 26.97 -1.42
CA ILE A 266 -32.91 27.00 -1.74
C ILE A 266 -32.54 28.42 -2.21
N LEU A 267 -31.60 29.06 -1.49
CA LEU A 267 -31.08 30.36 -1.79
C LEU A 267 -29.69 30.25 -2.42
N ASP A 268 -29.62 30.08 -3.75
CA ASP A 268 -28.33 29.90 -4.43
C ASP A 268 -27.40 31.11 -4.31
N ARG A 269 -27.93 32.30 -4.17
CA ARG A 269 -27.13 33.54 -3.95
C ARG A 269 -26.49 33.63 -2.57
N ALA A 270 -27.05 32.98 -1.57
CA ALA A 270 -26.47 32.85 -0.23
C ALA A 270 -25.68 31.55 -0.14
N ARG A 271 -24.37 31.65 0.08
CA ARG A 271 -23.48 30.48 0.05
C ARG A 271 -23.19 29.95 1.44
N ASN A 272 -23.27 28.63 1.59
CA ASN A 272 -22.82 27.88 2.74
C ASN A 272 -21.45 27.28 2.40
N ARG A 273 -20.37 27.84 2.97
CA ARG A 273 -19.01 27.37 2.79
C ARG A 273 -18.48 26.79 4.07
N GLY A 274 -17.84 25.66 3.98
CA GLY A 274 -17.28 25.03 5.17
C GLY A 274 -16.34 23.88 4.84
N GLU A 275 -15.95 23.20 5.92
CA GLU A 275 -15.17 21.98 5.80
C GLU A 275 -15.65 20.92 6.78
N GLU A 276 -15.55 19.66 6.35
CA GLU A 276 -15.81 18.48 7.16
C GLU A 276 -14.56 17.61 7.19
N ASN A 277 -14.25 17.08 8.36
CA ASN A 277 -13.07 16.25 8.58
C ASN A 277 -13.48 14.95 9.26
N LEU A 278 -13.12 13.82 8.66
CA LEU A 278 -13.23 12.51 9.27
C LEU A 278 -11.85 11.90 9.40
N ALA A 279 -11.57 11.22 10.51
CA ALA A 279 -10.31 10.53 10.71
C ALA A 279 -10.54 9.20 11.44
N TYR A 280 -9.67 8.26 11.18
CA TYR A 280 -9.61 6.97 11.84
C TYR A 280 -8.18 6.50 11.99
N THR A 281 -7.85 5.94 13.14
CA THR A 281 -6.60 5.26 13.43
C THR A 281 -6.91 3.90 14.02
N SER A 282 -6.42 2.82 13.40
CA SER A 282 -6.64 1.46 13.91
C SER A 282 -5.86 1.23 15.21
N PRO A 283 -6.34 0.35 16.10
CA PRO A 283 -5.48 -0.20 17.14
C PRO A 283 -4.24 -0.84 16.51
N PRO A 284 -3.04 -0.67 17.10
CA PRO A 284 -1.83 -1.28 16.55
C PRO A 284 -1.88 -2.81 16.69
N GLU A 285 -1.57 -3.52 15.61
CA GLU A 285 -1.21 -4.92 15.69
C GLU A 285 0.24 -5.04 16.15
N VAL A 286 0.48 -5.82 17.20
CA VAL A 286 1.79 -5.95 17.83
C VAL A 286 2.32 -7.37 17.63
N LYS A 287 3.49 -7.49 16.97
CA LYS A 287 4.21 -8.76 16.81
C LYS A 287 5.59 -8.65 17.42
N ARG A 288 5.98 -9.62 18.24
CA ARG A 288 7.31 -9.69 18.81
C ARG A 288 8.22 -10.53 17.96
N LEU A 289 9.44 -10.03 17.72
CA LEU A 289 10.46 -10.72 16.98
C LEU A 289 11.51 -11.24 17.97
N PHE A 290 11.67 -12.56 17.98
CA PHE A 290 12.73 -13.18 18.78
C PHE A 290 14.10 -12.84 18.17
N VAL A 291 15.02 -12.41 19.01
CA VAL A 291 16.40 -12.11 18.63
C VAL A 291 17.32 -12.99 19.45
N LYS A 292 18.10 -13.82 18.78
CA LYS A 292 19.13 -14.62 19.44
C LYS A 292 20.33 -13.72 19.82
N GLU A 293 20.78 -13.77 21.07
CA GLU A 293 21.99 -13.07 21.50
C GLU A 293 23.23 -13.68 20.85
N CYS A 294 24.04 -12.82 20.21
CA CYS A 294 25.34 -13.21 19.63
C CYS A 294 26.49 -12.66 20.47
N LYS A 295 27.46 -13.54 20.78
CA LYS A 295 28.59 -13.21 21.65
C LYS A 295 29.51 -12.13 21.07
N ASP A 296 29.64 -12.08 19.75
CA ASP A 296 30.50 -11.17 18.99
C ASP A 296 29.82 -9.82 18.63
N LEU A 297 28.59 -9.59 19.07
CA LEU A 297 27.88 -8.33 18.88
C LEU A 297 27.91 -7.41 20.10
N ARG A 298 28.48 -7.87 21.23
CA ARG A 298 28.55 -7.08 22.46
C ARG A 298 29.41 -5.82 22.26
N GLY A 299 28.77 -4.63 22.33
CA GLY A 299 29.46 -3.35 22.07
C GLY A 299 29.72 -3.06 20.59
N HIS A 300 29.30 -3.90 19.67
CA HIS A 300 29.50 -3.68 18.24
C HIS A 300 28.59 -2.58 17.72
N TRP A 301 29.11 -1.66 16.89
CA TRP A 301 28.39 -0.50 16.36
C TRP A 301 27.11 -0.86 15.57
N ALA A 302 27.14 -1.96 14.81
CA ALA A 302 26.01 -2.42 14.00
C ALA A 302 25.06 -3.37 14.76
N ARG A 303 25.24 -3.58 16.06
CA ARG A 303 24.49 -4.58 16.84
C ARG A 303 22.98 -4.47 16.60
N ARG A 304 22.40 -3.27 16.72
CA ARG A 304 20.95 -3.07 16.60
C ARG A 304 20.42 -3.40 15.20
N SER A 305 21.12 -2.97 14.14
CA SER A 305 20.75 -3.31 12.77
C SER A 305 20.84 -4.81 12.49
N ILE A 306 21.90 -5.47 13.00
CA ILE A 306 22.07 -6.92 12.86
C ILE A 306 20.95 -7.67 13.58
N GLU A 307 20.69 -7.34 14.84
CA GLU A 307 19.63 -7.96 15.63
C GLU A 307 18.24 -7.77 14.99
N ALA A 308 17.95 -6.58 14.46
CA ALA A 308 16.69 -6.31 13.74
C ALA A 308 16.52 -7.22 12.53
N LEU A 309 17.56 -7.31 11.71
CA LEU A 309 17.51 -8.09 10.47
C LEU A 309 17.56 -9.60 10.70
N CYS A 310 18.24 -10.06 11.77
CA CYS A 310 18.16 -11.44 12.21
C CYS A 310 16.77 -11.79 12.74
N GLY A 311 16.13 -10.89 13.50
CA GLY A 311 14.75 -11.05 13.98
C GLY A 311 13.72 -11.14 12.85
N LEU A 312 13.99 -10.47 11.73
CA LEU A 312 13.18 -10.55 10.48
C LEU A 312 13.52 -11.79 9.62
N GLY A 313 14.54 -12.59 9.98
CA GLY A 313 14.98 -13.73 9.18
C GLY A 313 15.81 -13.36 7.94
N ALA A 314 16.24 -12.10 7.83
CA ALA A 314 17.06 -11.63 6.70
C ALA A 314 18.48 -12.22 6.75
N PHE A 315 19.05 -12.32 7.94
CA PHE A 315 20.35 -12.94 8.17
C PHE A 315 20.25 -14.17 9.06
N ASP A 316 21.09 -15.18 8.76
CA ASP A 316 21.23 -16.38 9.56
C ASP A 316 22.37 -16.24 10.57
N ILE A 317 22.14 -16.75 11.80
CA ILE A 317 23.13 -16.81 12.88
C ILE A 317 23.72 -18.22 12.92
N GLN A 318 25.04 -18.31 12.93
CA GLN A 318 25.75 -19.59 13.02
C GLN A 318 26.15 -19.88 14.48
N GLY A 319 25.44 -20.81 15.11
CA GLY A 319 25.65 -21.08 16.55
C GLY A 319 25.36 -19.82 17.37
N ASP A 320 26.35 -19.30 18.09
CA ASP A 320 26.26 -18.11 18.94
C ASP A 320 26.99 -16.89 18.36
N TYR A 321 27.32 -16.92 17.07
CA TYR A 321 28.12 -15.88 16.41
C TYR A 321 27.49 -15.40 15.13
N PHE A 322 27.58 -14.10 14.87
CA PHE A 322 27.15 -13.47 13.62
C PHE A 322 28.31 -13.28 12.63
N TYR A 323 29.53 -13.14 13.13
CA TYR A 323 30.75 -12.84 12.35
C TYR A 323 30.64 -11.51 11.56
N PRO A 324 30.48 -10.36 12.26
CA PRO A 324 30.23 -9.06 11.64
C PRO A 324 31.33 -8.57 10.68
N GLY A 325 32.59 -8.96 10.93
CA GLY A 325 33.75 -8.56 10.12
C GLY A 325 33.99 -9.41 8.86
N LEU A 326 33.26 -10.50 8.67
CA LEU A 326 33.40 -11.29 7.44
C LEU A 326 32.78 -10.56 6.24
N ALA A 327 33.39 -10.74 5.06
CA ALA A 327 32.83 -10.28 3.81
C ALA A 327 31.46 -10.92 3.55
N ILE A 328 30.45 -10.11 3.21
CA ILE A 328 29.15 -10.65 2.83
C ILE A 328 29.23 -11.38 1.49
N ARG A 329 28.50 -12.47 1.37
CA ARG A 329 28.36 -13.19 0.12
C ARG A 329 27.22 -12.63 -0.73
N ARG A 330 27.38 -12.63 -2.04
CA ARG A 330 26.40 -12.12 -3.00
C ARG A 330 25.01 -12.74 -2.81
N GLY A 331 24.94 -14.07 -2.65
CA GLY A 331 23.68 -14.78 -2.40
C GLY A 331 23.03 -14.41 -1.07
N GLU A 332 23.83 -14.24 -0.01
CA GLU A 332 23.33 -13.83 1.32
C GLU A 332 22.74 -12.42 1.29
N TYR A 333 23.41 -11.48 0.60
CA TYR A 333 22.89 -10.11 0.44
C TYR A 333 21.56 -10.07 -0.31
N ILE A 334 21.43 -10.86 -1.40
CA ILE A 334 20.18 -10.98 -2.16
C ILE A 334 19.07 -11.55 -1.28
N LYS A 335 19.33 -12.64 -0.53
CA LYS A 335 18.36 -13.17 0.42
C LYS A 335 17.88 -12.08 1.37
N ALA A 336 18.82 -11.37 2.01
CA ALA A 336 18.49 -10.36 3.00
C ALA A 336 17.63 -9.22 2.41
N LEU A 337 17.99 -8.71 1.23
CA LEU A 337 17.21 -7.69 0.53
C LEU A 337 15.79 -8.16 0.19
N MET A 338 15.66 -9.39 -0.34
CA MET A 338 14.36 -9.94 -0.75
C MET A 338 13.45 -10.22 0.45
N VAL A 339 14.01 -10.62 1.59
CA VAL A 339 13.26 -10.80 2.85
C VAL A 339 12.78 -9.46 3.40
N ILE A 340 13.64 -8.42 3.40
CA ILE A 340 13.27 -7.07 3.85
C ILE A 340 12.18 -6.47 2.96
N GLY A 341 12.27 -6.70 1.65
CA GLY A 341 11.29 -6.22 0.67
C GLY A 341 10.02 -7.06 0.57
N ASP A 342 9.91 -8.17 1.33
CA ASP A 342 8.83 -9.17 1.22
C ASP A 342 8.57 -9.60 -0.25
N ALA A 343 9.64 -9.66 -1.02
CA ALA A 343 9.59 -9.87 -2.45
C ALA A 343 9.49 -11.35 -2.88
N VAL A 344 9.59 -12.26 -1.90
CA VAL A 344 9.35 -13.70 -2.03
C VAL A 344 8.25 -14.08 -1.05
N THR A 345 7.03 -14.26 -1.53
CA THR A 345 5.87 -14.56 -0.70
C THR A 345 5.91 -16.00 -0.18
N GLU A 346 5.36 -16.23 1.04
CA GLU A 346 5.17 -17.58 1.59
C GLU A 346 4.22 -18.45 0.73
N GLU A 347 3.38 -17.84 -0.11
CA GLU A 347 2.53 -18.58 -1.05
C GLU A 347 3.35 -19.31 -2.11
N GLU A 348 4.43 -18.72 -2.59
CA GLU A 348 5.42 -19.42 -3.42
C GLU A 348 6.16 -20.53 -2.64
N ALA A 349 6.13 -20.47 -1.31
CA ALA A 349 6.69 -21.49 -0.42
C ALA A 349 5.70 -22.56 0.03
N THR A 350 4.38 -22.33 -0.05
CA THR A 350 3.34 -23.20 0.56
C THR A 350 2.41 -23.90 -0.43
N THR A 351 2.49 -23.67 -1.74
CA THR A 351 1.71 -24.39 -2.76
C THR A 351 1.96 -25.90 -2.80
N ALA A 352 2.97 -26.39 -2.09
CA ALA A 352 3.22 -27.82 -1.86
C ALA A 352 2.12 -28.57 -1.06
N ARG A 353 1.04 -27.89 -0.60
CA ARG A 353 0.06 -28.51 0.33
C ARG A 353 -1.15 -29.19 -0.30
N ARG A 354 -1.34 -29.21 -1.61
CA ARG A 354 -2.52 -29.83 -2.24
C ARG A 354 -2.23 -30.80 -3.37
N GLY A 355 -1.27 -31.73 -3.22
CA GLY A 355 -1.16 -32.92 -4.06
C GLY A 355 -1.04 -32.71 -5.58
N ARG A 356 -0.90 -31.49 -6.05
CA ARG A 356 -0.51 -31.16 -7.41
C ARG A 356 1.00 -31.02 -7.42
N LYS A 357 1.69 -31.92 -8.12
CA LYS A 357 3.12 -31.76 -8.39
C LYS A 357 3.27 -30.46 -9.17
N GLU A 358 3.76 -29.42 -8.49
CA GLU A 358 4.22 -28.24 -9.23
C GLU A 358 5.33 -28.65 -10.19
N PRO A 359 5.39 -28.06 -11.39
CA PRO A 359 6.53 -28.24 -12.25
C PRO A 359 7.77 -27.81 -11.44
N VAL A 360 8.74 -28.71 -11.32
CA VAL A 360 10.02 -28.40 -10.69
C VAL A 360 10.61 -27.22 -11.46
N GLU A 361 10.79 -26.11 -10.78
CA GLU A 361 11.35 -24.90 -11.39
C GLU A 361 12.76 -25.18 -11.88
N GLU A 362 13.04 -24.99 -13.17
CA GLU A 362 14.36 -25.20 -13.72
C GLU A 362 15.34 -24.10 -13.25
N PRO A 363 16.54 -24.48 -12.77
CA PRO A 363 17.55 -23.52 -12.38
C PRO A 363 18.00 -22.65 -13.57
N ILE A 364 18.01 -21.33 -13.38
CA ILE A 364 18.54 -20.39 -14.40
C ILE A 364 20.07 -20.44 -14.43
N PHE A 365 20.68 -20.66 -13.26
CA PHE A 365 22.14 -20.69 -13.11
C PHE A 365 22.63 -22.09 -12.75
N LEU A 366 23.74 -22.51 -13.36
CA LEU A 366 24.33 -23.86 -13.15
C LEU A 366 24.88 -24.05 -11.72
N ASP A 367 25.26 -22.96 -11.06
CA ASP A 367 25.82 -22.94 -9.69
C ASP A 367 24.80 -22.63 -8.60
N VAL A 368 23.52 -22.55 -8.95
CA VAL A 368 22.41 -22.33 -8.03
C VAL A 368 21.28 -23.32 -8.35
N ASP A 369 21.42 -24.54 -7.85
CA ASP A 369 20.43 -25.59 -8.03
C ASP A 369 19.23 -25.45 -7.07
N ASN A 370 18.20 -26.28 -7.26
CA ASN A 370 16.96 -26.23 -6.45
C ASN A 370 17.17 -26.50 -4.95
N ASN A 371 18.31 -27.06 -4.56
CA ASN A 371 18.67 -27.33 -3.15
C ASN A 371 19.50 -26.20 -2.56
N HIS A 372 19.93 -25.22 -3.37
CA HIS A 372 20.70 -24.10 -2.87
C HIS A 372 19.86 -23.24 -1.92
N PRO A 373 20.35 -22.88 -0.71
CA PRO A 373 19.57 -22.17 0.31
C PRO A 373 18.99 -20.83 -0.17
N TYR A 374 19.61 -20.23 -1.16
CA TYR A 374 19.19 -18.93 -1.74
C TYR A 374 18.54 -19.07 -3.11
N PHE A 375 18.20 -20.29 -3.57
CA PHE A 375 17.64 -20.55 -4.90
C PHE A 375 16.47 -19.62 -5.23
N LYS A 376 15.40 -19.62 -4.42
CA LYS A 376 14.21 -18.83 -4.65
C LYS A 376 14.49 -17.33 -4.73
N TYR A 377 15.32 -16.82 -3.84
CA TYR A 377 15.68 -15.40 -3.79
C TYR A 377 16.46 -14.96 -5.03
N ILE A 378 17.44 -15.76 -5.46
CA ILE A 378 18.26 -15.47 -6.64
C ILE A 378 17.44 -15.57 -7.92
N GLN A 379 16.62 -16.61 -8.07
CA GLN A 379 15.73 -16.79 -9.21
C GLN A 379 14.76 -15.61 -9.35
N THR A 380 14.11 -15.22 -8.26
CA THR A 380 13.17 -14.07 -8.24
C THR A 380 13.90 -12.76 -8.55
N ALA A 381 15.06 -12.52 -7.95
CA ALA A 381 15.86 -11.32 -8.21
C ALA A 381 16.31 -11.22 -9.67
N TYR A 382 16.67 -12.33 -10.30
CA TYR A 382 17.04 -12.38 -11.72
C TYR A 382 15.81 -12.11 -12.63
N ARG A 383 14.69 -12.80 -12.40
CA ARG A 383 13.46 -12.58 -13.20
C ARG A 383 12.95 -11.15 -13.15
N LYS A 384 13.15 -10.50 -12.00
CA LYS A 384 12.80 -9.10 -11.81
C LYS A 384 13.88 -8.10 -12.27
N GLY A 385 14.97 -8.58 -12.87
CA GLY A 385 16.01 -7.74 -13.47
C GLY A 385 16.93 -7.04 -12.47
N ILE A 386 16.85 -7.35 -11.18
CA ILE A 386 17.68 -6.71 -10.13
C ILE A 386 19.13 -7.15 -10.22
N VAL A 387 19.34 -8.42 -10.55
CA VAL A 387 20.65 -9.03 -10.65
C VAL A 387 20.83 -9.68 -12.00
N GLN A 388 22.08 -9.76 -12.42
CA GLN A 388 22.51 -10.47 -13.62
C GLN A 388 23.57 -11.50 -13.24
N GLY A 389 23.61 -12.61 -13.97
CA GLY A 389 24.69 -13.57 -13.89
C GLY A 389 25.85 -13.20 -14.82
N ASN A 390 26.92 -13.94 -14.69
CA ASN A 390 28.01 -13.93 -15.68
C ASN A 390 27.83 -15.14 -16.62
N GLY A 391 27.03 -14.98 -17.67
CA GLY A 391 26.57 -16.09 -18.51
C GLY A 391 25.69 -17.06 -17.71
N ALA A 392 26.10 -18.32 -17.66
CA ALA A 392 25.36 -19.41 -17.01
C ALA A 392 25.60 -19.53 -15.50
N VAL A 393 26.37 -18.64 -14.86
CA VAL A 393 26.72 -18.72 -13.44
C VAL A 393 26.37 -17.42 -12.73
N PHE A 394 25.93 -17.53 -11.48
CA PHE A 394 25.58 -16.40 -10.61
C PHE A 394 26.70 -16.01 -9.65
N ASN A 395 27.51 -16.98 -9.23
CA ASN A 395 28.55 -16.87 -8.19
C ASN A 395 28.00 -16.45 -6.83
N PRO A 396 27.07 -17.20 -6.19
CA PRO A 396 26.42 -16.82 -4.94
C PRO A 396 27.39 -16.66 -3.78
N ASN A 397 28.56 -17.33 -3.83
CA ASN A 397 29.59 -17.30 -2.80
C ASN A 397 30.68 -16.24 -3.04
N SER A 398 30.60 -15.44 -4.10
CA SER A 398 31.54 -14.33 -4.29
C SER A 398 31.31 -13.22 -3.28
N ASN A 399 32.37 -12.47 -2.95
CA ASN A 399 32.25 -11.27 -2.17
C ASN A 399 31.52 -10.18 -2.96
N LEU A 400 30.86 -9.26 -2.26
CA LEU A 400 30.11 -8.16 -2.86
C LEU A 400 30.84 -6.84 -2.61
N THR A 401 30.98 -6.02 -3.66
CA THR A 401 31.50 -4.66 -3.55
C THR A 401 30.40 -3.67 -3.14
N ARG A 402 30.80 -2.49 -2.63
CA ARG A 402 29.86 -1.42 -2.26
C ARG A 402 29.05 -0.94 -3.46
N ALA A 403 29.69 -0.78 -4.62
CA ALA A 403 28.99 -0.40 -5.85
C ALA A 403 27.91 -1.42 -6.25
N GLU A 404 28.22 -2.71 -6.16
CA GLU A 404 27.25 -3.78 -6.44
C GLU A 404 26.09 -3.79 -5.44
N ALA A 405 26.38 -3.67 -4.14
CA ALA A 405 25.36 -3.66 -3.10
C ALA A 405 24.35 -2.52 -3.30
N ILE A 406 24.83 -1.30 -3.58
CA ILE A 406 23.99 -0.14 -3.82
C ILE A 406 23.18 -0.29 -5.12
N SER A 407 23.80 -0.76 -6.21
CA SER A 407 23.09 -0.95 -7.49
C SER A 407 21.96 -1.97 -7.36
N ILE A 408 22.18 -3.08 -6.68
CA ILE A 408 21.16 -4.09 -6.43
C ILE A 408 19.99 -3.48 -5.64
N MET A 409 20.27 -2.68 -4.61
CA MET A 409 19.25 -2.05 -3.77
C MET A 409 18.39 -1.02 -4.53
N VAL A 410 19.03 -0.14 -5.32
CA VAL A 410 18.34 0.89 -6.11
C VAL A 410 17.52 0.27 -7.24
N LYS A 411 18.04 -0.76 -7.91
CA LYS A 411 17.31 -1.55 -8.92
C LYS A 411 16.08 -2.21 -8.36
N ALA A 412 16.16 -2.71 -7.13
CA ALA A 412 15.00 -3.32 -6.47
C ALA A 412 13.83 -2.35 -6.28
N MET A 413 14.12 -1.05 -6.17
CA MET A 413 13.10 0.03 -6.11
C MET A 413 12.67 0.56 -7.48
N GLY A 414 13.38 0.22 -8.58
CA GLY A 414 13.11 0.77 -9.90
C GLY A 414 13.47 2.25 -10.07
N LEU A 415 14.34 2.80 -9.22
CA LEU A 415 14.62 4.24 -9.16
C LEU A 415 15.85 4.69 -9.97
N GLU A 416 16.53 3.82 -10.72
CA GLU A 416 17.73 4.18 -11.50
C GLU A 416 17.44 5.28 -12.53
N SER A 417 16.23 5.28 -13.12
CA SER A 417 15.81 6.27 -14.11
C SER A 417 15.70 7.71 -13.57
N LEU A 418 15.77 7.90 -12.25
CA LEU A 418 15.76 9.22 -11.61
C LEU A 418 17.14 9.89 -11.60
N ALA A 419 18.17 9.21 -12.04
CA ALA A 419 19.46 9.85 -12.26
C ALA A 419 19.37 10.85 -13.43
N PRO A 420 20.07 11.99 -13.35
CA PRO A 420 20.05 12.97 -14.44
C PRO A 420 20.75 12.40 -15.69
N THR A 421 20.49 13.04 -16.83
CA THR A 421 21.16 12.71 -18.09
C THR A 421 22.69 12.83 -17.93
N PRO A 422 23.51 11.94 -18.53
CA PRO A 422 24.96 11.90 -18.36
C PRO A 422 25.67 13.23 -18.62
N ALA A 423 26.65 13.49 -17.85
CA ALA A 423 27.66 14.45 -17.46
C ALA A 423 27.36 15.06 -16.07
N TYR A 424 27.06 14.21 -15.08
CA TYR A 424 26.91 14.61 -13.69
C TYR A 424 27.97 13.94 -12.79
N THR A 425 28.18 14.50 -11.59
CA THR A 425 29.03 13.93 -10.54
C THR A 425 28.17 13.49 -9.35
N THR A 426 28.59 12.43 -8.65
CA THR A 426 27.89 11.93 -7.45
C THR A 426 28.18 12.75 -6.18
N GLY A 427 29.12 13.71 -6.27
CA GLY A 427 29.56 14.52 -5.13
C GLY A 427 30.55 13.81 -4.20
N TYR A 428 31.03 12.63 -4.56
CA TYR A 428 32.11 11.94 -3.86
C TYR A 428 33.48 12.31 -4.45
N TYR A 429 34.51 12.39 -3.60
CA TYR A 429 35.88 12.70 -4.04
C TYR A 429 36.45 11.64 -4.98
N ASP A 430 36.04 10.39 -4.79
CA ASP A 430 36.40 9.25 -5.62
C ASP A 430 35.39 8.94 -6.73
N ASP A 431 34.63 9.94 -7.20
CA ASP A 431 33.61 9.80 -8.27
C ASP A 431 34.15 9.10 -9.53
N ALA A 432 35.41 9.42 -9.91
CA ALA A 432 36.05 8.81 -11.07
C ALA A 432 36.31 7.29 -10.92
N GLN A 433 36.30 6.75 -9.71
CA GLN A 433 36.47 5.32 -9.45
C GLN A 433 35.13 4.57 -9.47
N ILE A 434 33.99 5.29 -9.47
CA ILE A 434 32.67 4.69 -9.52
C ILE A 434 32.45 4.12 -10.92
N PRO A 435 32.23 2.79 -11.08
CA PRO A 435 31.96 2.20 -12.38
C PRO A 435 30.71 2.84 -13.03
N LEU A 436 30.73 3.06 -14.34
CA LEU A 436 29.63 3.71 -15.06
C LEU A 436 28.29 3.01 -14.84
N TRP A 437 28.29 1.67 -14.78
CA TRP A 437 27.08 0.88 -14.53
C TRP A 437 26.47 1.08 -13.13
N ALA A 438 27.24 1.59 -12.16
CA ALA A 438 26.79 1.84 -10.80
C ALA A 438 26.50 3.34 -10.55
N LYS A 439 26.90 4.22 -11.45
CA LYS A 439 26.91 5.67 -11.20
C LYS A 439 25.53 6.24 -10.95
N ASP A 440 24.53 5.82 -11.73
CA ASP A 440 23.14 6.22 -11.58
C ASP A 440 22.58 5.78 -10.22
N SER A 441 22.83 4.53 -9.85
CA SER A 441 22.38 3.99 -8.56
C SER A 441 23.05 4.70 -7.37
N VAL A 442 24.35 5.01 -7.46
CA VAL A 442 25.09 5.73 -6.42
C VAL A 442 24.57 7.16 -6.28
N TYR A 443 24.32 7.84 -7.41
CA TYR A 443 23.72 9.17 -7.43
C TYR A 443 22.35 9.19 -6.74
N VAL A 444 21.46 8.30 -7.16
CA VAL A 444 20.10 8.18 -6.59
C VAL A 444 20.17 7.87 -5.09
N ALA A 445 20.94 6.84 -4.69
CA ALA A 445 21.07 6.46 -3.30
C ALA A 445 21.60 7.59 -2.40
N THR A 446 22.48 8.43 -2.93
CA THR A 446 23.03 9.60 -2.22
C THR A 446 21.98 10.70 -2.05
N ASN A 447 21.27 11.05 -3.12
CA ASN A 447 20.28 12.13 -3.10
C ASN A 447 19.04 11.80 -2.28
N TYR A 448 18.68 10.52 -2.19
CA TYR A 448 17.58 10.04 -1.34
C TYR A 448 18.02 9.64 0.08
N GLY A 449 19.29 9.93 0.43
CA GLY A 449 19.80 9.73 1.80
C GLY A 449 20.02 8.29 2.22
N LEU A 450 19.95 7.33 1.28
CA LEU A 450 20.20 5.91 1.52
C LEU A 450 21.67 5.63 1.89
N ILE A 451 22.59 6.46 1.35
CA ILE A 451 24.01 6.40 1.66
C ILE A 451 24.58 7.80 1.90
N LYS A 452 25.60 7.88 2.73
CA LYS A 452 26.27 9.15 3.04
C LYS A 452 27.75 9.18 2.65
N GLY A 453 28.35 8.01 2.38
CA GLY A 453 29.79 7.86 2.23
C GLY A 453 30.56 8.07 3.52
N ASP A 454 31.86 7.90 3.45
CA ASP A 454 32.79 8.00 4.59
C ASP A 454 33.61 9.29 4.51
N LEU A 455 33.78 9.95 5.66
CA LEU A 455 34.64 11.14 5.74
C LEU A 455 36.05 10.71 6.12
N ILE A 456 36.97 10.75 5.16
CA ILE A 456 38.37 10.33 5.35
C ILE A 456 39.28 11.50 4.90
N GLY A 457 40.12 11.98 5.80
CA GLY A 457 41.04 13.08 5.50
C GLY A 457 40.35 14.38 5.06
N GLY A 458 39.11 14.63 5.50
CA GLY A 458 38.31 15.78 5.10
C GLY A 458 37.55 15.60 3.78
N ASN A 459 37.77 14.50 3.05
CA ASN A 459 37.09 14.19 1.80
C ASN A 459 35.99 13.14 2.01
N ARG A 460 34.88 13.34 1.32
CA ARG A 460 33.76 12.38 1.32
C ARG A 460 33.99 11.33 0.23
N LEU A 461 34.21 10.09 0.64
CA LEU A 461 34.52 8.97 -0.23
C LEU A 461 33.36 7.96 -0.26
N PHE A 462 33.07 7.41 -1.44
CA PHE A 462 32.13 6.31 -1.60
C PHE A 462 32.79 4.94 -1.46
N ARG A 463 34.02 4.79 -1.92
CA ARG A 463 34.82 3.54 -1.96
C ARG A 463 34.11 2.42 -2.72
N PRO A 464 33.89 2.59 -4.03
CA PRO A 464 33.02 1.72 -4.83
C PRO A 464 33.47 0.26 -4.88
N LEU A 465 34.79 0.01 -4.87
CA LEU A 465 35.40 -1.30 -5.04
C LEU A 465 35.70 -2.04 -3.72
N ASP A 466 35.47 -1.39 -2.59
CA ASP A 466 35.68 -2.03 -1.30
C ASP A 466 34.66 -3.15 -1.07
N ILE A 467 35.15 -4.25 -0.52
CA ILE A 467 34.31 -5.40 -0.17
C ILE A 467 33.48 -5.06 1.06
N VAL A 468 32.18 -5.28 0.97
CA VAL A 468 31.21 -5.03 2.06
C VAL A 468 31.29 -6.14 3.10
N THR A 469 31.42 -5.79 4.36
CA THR A 469 31.31 -6.73 5.47
C THR A 469 29.85 -7.05 5.81
N ARG A 470 29.60 -8.14 6.53
CA ARG A 470 28.24 -8.49 6.97
C ARG A 470 27.63 -7.41 7.87
N ALA A 471 28.43 -6.73 8.71
CA ALA A 471 27.98 -5.61 9.52
C ALA A 471 27.59 -4.39 8.71
N GLU A 472 28.39 -4.02 7.71
CA GLU A 472 28.08 -2.92 6.80
C GLU A 472 26.84 -3.22 5.94
N ALA A 473 26.70 -4.45 5.45
CA ALA A 473 25.53 -4.90 4.73
C ALA A 473 24.26 -4.83 5.60
N ALA A 474 24.34 -5.29 6.85
CA ALA A 474 23.21 -5.21 7.78
C ALA A 474 22.83 -3.75 8.08
N SER A 475 23.78 -2.87 8.30
CA SER A 475 23.51 -1.45 8.51
C SER A 475 22.88 -0.79 7.28
N LEU A 476 23.39 -1.09 6.09
CA LEU A 476 22.88 -0.56 4.83
C LEU A 476 21.43 -1.03 4.57
N LEU A 477 21.16 -2.31 4.75
CA LEU A 477 19.83 -2.88 4.55
C LEU A 477 18.82 -2.45 5.63
N ASP A 478 19.26 -2.19 6.86
CA ASP A 478 18.40 -1.63 7.90
C ASP A 478 18.07 -0.16 7.61
N GLN A 479 19.02 0.65 7.12
CA GLN A 479 18.75 1.99 6.61
C GLN A 479 17.75 1.97 5.44
N PHE A 480 17.90 1.03 4.53
CA PHE A 480 16.96 0.82 3.44
C PHE A 480 15.54 0.51 3.96
N ARG A 481 15.41 -0.39 4.94
CA ARG A 481 14.15 -0.69 5.61
C ARG A 481 13.52 0.57 6.24
N VAL A 482 14.32 1.37 6.93
CA VAL A 482 13.87 2.63 7.55
C VAL A 482 13.40 3.60 6.47
N TYR A 483 14.13 3.71 5.37
CA TYR A 483 13.75 4.55 4.22
C TYR A 483 12.39 4.13 3.63
N LEU A 484 12.16 2.84 3.40
CA LEU A 484 10.88 2.33 2.90
C LEU A 484 9.71 2.65 3.82
N ASN A 485 9.96 2.72 5.13
CA ASN A 485 8.94 3.03 6.13
C ASN A 485 8.66 4.54 6.27
N GLN A 486 9.70 5.35 6.49
CA GLN A 486 9.56 6.72 6.97
C GLN A 486 9.79 7.78 5.88
N ASP A 487 10.83 7.60 5.09
CA ASP A 487 11.30 8.64 4.18
C ASP A 487 10.69 8.51 2.78
N PHE A 488 10.34 7.30 2.36
CA PHE A 488 9.76 7.07 1.05
C PHE A 488 8.46 7.87 0.84
N ARG A 489 7.61 7.94 1.86
CA ARG A 489 6.36 8.73 1.81
C ARG A 489 6.62 10.20 1.54
N ARG A 490 7.66 10.77 2.15
CA ARG A 490 8.06 12.18 1.97
C ARG A 490 8.67 12.43 0.59
N ASP A 491 9.50 11.50 0.12
CA ASP A 491 10.22 11.66 -1.14
C ASP A 491 9.35 11.32 -2.36
N ARG A 492 8.25 10.56 -2.17
CA ARG A 492 7.27 10.26 -3.22
C ARG A 492 6.77 11.51 -3.92
N GLU A 493 6.45 12.57 -3.18
CA GLU A 493 6.01 13.82 -3.76
C GLU A 493 7.06 14.45 -4.68
N ARG A 494 8.34 14.22 -4.43
CA ARG A 494 9.44 14.67 -5.30
C ARG A 494 9.56 13.81 -6.54
N ILE A 495 9.40 12.48 -6.40
CA ILE A 495 9.50 11.51 -7.50
C ILE A 495 8.44 11.80 -8.57
N TYR A 496 7.20 12.15 -8.16
CA TYR A 496 6.08 12.38 -9.07
C TYR A 496 5.86 13.84 -9.49
N ARG A 497 6.54 14.81 -8.88
CA ARG A 497 6.42 16.23 -9.29
C ARG A 497 7.30 16.63 -10.47
N PHE A 498 8.19 15.77 -10.93
CA PHE A 498 9.03 16.00 -12.09
C PHE A 498 8.83 14.86 -13.11
N PRO A 499 7.99 15.09 -14.14
CA PRO A 499 7.92 14.20 -15.29
C PRO A 499 9.22 14.25 -16.12
#